data_fdb9906e8175d866570b43c2732fdd9f
#
_entry.id   fdb9906e8175d866570b43c2732fdd9f
#
_cell.length_a   1.000
_cell.length_b   1.000
_cell.length_c   1.000
_cell.angle_alpha   90.00
_cell.angle_beta   90.00
_cell.angle_gamma   90.00
#
_symmetry.space_group_name_H-M   'P 1'
#
loop_
_entity.id
_entity.type
_entity.pdbx_description
1 polymer ?
#
loop_
_entity_poly.entity_id
_entity_poly.type
_entity_poly.pdbx_seq_one_letter_code
_entity_poly.pdbx_strand_id
1 'polypeptide(L)'
;LITMGSLCEKAISLSAKAIQGEGGMTLIGKIFETEKEIDAQEREIENLCMKLLLHEHPVAGDLRSISAALKMISDMERIGDQAADIADLSEHIEDKAVTGDIINIRKMAEDTVRMVTESIDAFVKGDLELCRKVIDDDDKVDDAFNDIKEKLAEVLNNGKPDASIGL
;
A
#
# COMPACT_ATOMS: atom_id res chain seq x y z
N LEU A 1 7.19 13.35 3.24
CA LEU A 1 6.21 12.65 2.38
C LEU A 1 6.89 11.78 1.32
N ILE A 2 7.80 12.32 0.49
CA ILE A 2 8.47 11.54 -0.59
C ILE A 2 9.19 10.31 -0.01
N THR A 3 9.95 10.46 1.06
CA THR A 3 10.64 9.35 1.75
C THR A 3 9.65 8.31 2.24
N MET A 4 8.58 8.74 2.90
CA MET A 4 7.52 7.86 3.38
C MET A 4 6.84 7.11 2.22
N GLY A 5 6.60 7.80 1.09
CA GLY A 5 6.09 7.19 -0.13
C GLY A 5 6.95 6.06 -0.65
N SER A 6 8.26 6.28 -0.75
CA SER A 6 9.20 5.22 -1.18
C SER A 6 9.21 4.01 -0.23
N LEU A 7 8.93 4.21 1.06
CA LEU A 7 8.75 3.12 2.02
C LEU A 7 7.44 2.36 1.77
N CYS A 8 6.34 3.06 1.47
CA CYS A 8 5.07 2.43 1.09
C CYS A 8 5.22 1.60 -0.20
N GLU A 9 5.86 2.14 -1.24
CA GLU A 9 6.16 1.41 -2.48
C GLU A 9 6.95 0.13 -2.21
N LYS A 10 7.97 0.23 -1.34
CA LYS A 10 8.77 -0.91 -0.91
C LYS A 10 7.93 -1.94 -0.15
N ALA A 11 7.08 -1.51 0.78
CA ALA A 11 6.21 -2.39 1.57
C ALA A 11 5.23 -3.15 0.67
N ILE A 12 4.52 -2.48 -0.24
CA ILE A 12 3.61 -3.10 -1.21
C ILE A 12 4.34 -4.13 -2.08
N SER A 13 5.52 -3.77 -2.60
CA SER A 13 6.30 -4.66 -3.47
C SER A 13 6.80 -5.91 -2.74
N LEU A 14 7.19 -5.77 -1.46
CA LEU A 14 7.65 -6.88 -0.64
C LEU A 14 6.49 -7.79 -0.24
N SER A 15 5.33 -7.25 0.16
CA SER A 15 4.16 -8.04 0.53
C SER A 15 3.62 -8.85 -0.66
N ALA A 16 3.59 -8.27 -1.87
CA ALA A 16 3.22 -8.99 -3.08
C ALA A 16 4.17 -10.18 -3.37
N LYS A 17 5.47 -10.06 -3.10
CA LYS A 17 6.43 -11.16 -3.20
C LYS A 17 6.22 -12.21 -2.12
N ALA A 18 5.91 -11.80 -0.89
CA ALA A 18 5.66 -12.72 0.22
C ALA A 18 4.48 -13.65 -0.08
N ILE A 19 3.35 -13.13 -0.61
CA ILE A 19 2.20 -13.92 -1.03
C ILE A 19 2.60 -14.95 -2.10
N GLN A 20 3.50 -14.60 -3.02
CA GLN A 20 3.99 -15.51 -4.06
C GLN A 20 5.01 -16.53 -3.54
N GLY A 21 5.33 -16.52 -2.26
CA GLY A 21 6.28 -17.44 -1.64
C GLY A 21 7.75 -17.10 -1.86
N GLU A 22 8.04 -15.91 -2.36
CA GLU A 22 9.41 -15.45 -2.54
C GLU A 22 10.05 -15.04 -1.20
N GLY A 23 11.33 -15.27 -1.04
CA GLY A 23 12.20 -14.69 0.01
C GLY A 23 12.04 -15.19 1.45
N GLY A 24 11.02 -15.98 1.77
CA GLY A 24 10.84 -16.61 3.08
C GLY A 24 10.89 -15.61 4.26
N MET A 25 11.28 -16.10 5.45
CA MET A 25 11.35 -15.35 6.72
C MET A 25 12.18 -14.05 6.63
N THR A 26 13.22 -14.04 5.78
CA THR A 26 14.05 -12.84 5.60
C THR A 26 13.28 -11.70 4.93
N LEU A 27 12.39 -12.02 4.00
CA LEU A 27 11.53 -11.03 3.33
C LEU A 27 10.49 -10.48 4.29
N ILE A 28 9.86 -11.36 5.06
CA ILE A 28 8.88 -11.00 6.08
C ILE A 28 9.49 -10.05 7.11
N GLY A 29 10.68 -10.38 7.62
CA GLY A 29 11.41 -9.47 8.52
C GLY A 29 11.64 -8.07 7.94
N LYS A 30 11.95 -7.98 6.64
CA LYS A 30 12.10 -6.69 5.94
C LYS A 30 10.79 -5.90 5.82
N ILE A 31 9.64 -6.58 5.71
CA ILE A 31 8.35 -5.91 5.68
C ILE A 31 8.07 -5.24 7.02
N PHE A 32 8.23 -5.97 8.13
CA PHE A 32 8.06 -5.43 9.48
C PHE A 32 9.07 -4.31 9.83
N GLU A 33 10.31 -4.40 9.31
CA GLU A 33 11.26 -3.28 9.43
C GLU A 33 10.78 -2.04 8.66
N THR A 34 10.25 -2.25 7.46
CA THR A 34 9.77 -1.14 6.61
C THR A 34 8.53 -0.48 7.20
N GLU A 35 7.60 -1.26 7.79
CA GLU A 35 6.43 -0.75 8.52
C GLU A 35 6.87 0.17 9.67
N LYS A 36 7.84 -0.24 10.51
CA LYS A 36 8.39 0.61 11.59
C LYS A 36 9.05 1.89 11.09
N GLU A 37 9.68 1.84 9.90
CA GLU A 37 10.25 3.03 9.27
C GLU A 37 9.12 3.99 8.81
N ILE A 38 8.00 3.46 8.30
CA ILE A 38 6.80 4.23 7.91
C ILE A 38 6.20 4.92 9.14
N ASP A 39 6.00 4.19 10.24
CA ASP A 39 5.54 4.70 11.53
C ASP A 39 6.40 5.85 12.07
N ALA A 40 7.72 5.67 11.98
CA ALA A 40 8.65 6.70 12.43
C ALA A 40 8.53 7.97 11.55
N GLN A 41 8.35 7.81 10.24
CA GLN A 41 8.15 8.92 9.31
C GLN A 41 6.81 9.63 9.54
N GLU A 42 5.73 8.89 9.82
CA GLU A 42 4.43 9.48 10.18
C GLU A 42 4.59 10.42 11.37
N ARG A 43 5.16 9.94 12.48
CA ARG A 43 5.37 10.74 13.70
C ARG A 43 6.26 11.96 13.48
N GLU A 44 7.30 11.82 12.65
CA GLU A 44 8.19 12.93 12.32
C GLU A 44 7.45 14.02 11.54
N ILE A 45 6.68 13.64 10.51
CA ILE A 45 5.92 14.57 9.68
C ILE A 45 4.79 15.21 10.49
N GLU A 46 4.07 14.45 11.32
CA GLU A 46 3.05 14.96 12.23
C GLU A 46 3.62 16.04 13.13
N ASN A 47 4.73 15.75 13.80
CA ASN A 47 5.42 16.72 14.66
C ASN A 47 5.86 17.99 13.91
N LEU A 48 6.32 17.85 12.66
CA LEU A 48 6.65 18.98 11.81
C LEU A 48 5.41 19.83 11.49
N CYS A 49 4.32 19.20 11.10
CA CYS A 49 3.04 19.86 10.82
C CYS A 49 2.54 20.64 12.05
N MET A 50 2.60 20.02 13.24
CA MET A 50 2.22 20.67 14.49
C MET A 50 3.09 21.87 14.83
N LYS A 51 4.41 21.78 14.61
CA LYS A 51 5.32 22.92 14.78
C LYS A 51 4.98 24.08 13.83
N LEU A 52 4.70 23.78 12.56
CA LEU A 52 4.29 24.79 11.58
C LEU A 52 3.00 25.49 12.00
N LEU A 53 1.99 24.75 12.48
CA LEU A 53 0.72 25.30 12.96
C LEU A 53 0.91 26.23 14.17
N LEU A 54 1.81 25.88 15.09
CA LEU A 54 1.99 26.61 16.34
C LEU A 54 2.88 27.85 16.21
N HIS A 55 3.88 27.82 15.32
CA HIS A 55 4.93 28.85 15.30
C HIS A 55 4.90 29.74 14.08
N GLU A 56 4.41 29.27 12.93
CA GLU A 56 4.55 30.01 11.66
C GLU A 56 3.29 30.78 11.25
N HIS A 57 2.20 30.75 12.05
CA HIS A 57 0.93 31.43 11.77
C HIS A 57 0.46 31.23 10.30
N PRO A 58 0.26 29.99 9.86
CA PRO A 58 0.01 29.67 8.46
C PRO A 58 -1.27 30.32 7.94
N VAL A 59 -1.24 30.81 6.70
CA VAL A 59 -2.43 31.35 6.02
C VAL A 59 -3.30 30.23 5.45
N ALA A 60 -4.48 30.58 4.94
CA ALA A 60 -5.49 29.60 4.51
C ALA A 60 -4.97 28.54 3.51
N GLY A 61 -4.04 28.92 2.62
CA GLY A 61 -3.40 27.98 1.68
C GLY A 61 -2.52 26.96 2.40
N ASP A 62 -1.67 27.43 3.32
CA ASP A 62 -0.77 26.61 4.10
C ASP A 62 -1.53 25.65 5.02
N LEU A 63 -2.62 26.13 5.65
CA LEU A 63 -3.48 25.29 6.49
C LEU A 63 -4.07 24.11 5.69
N ARG A 64 -4.49 24.36 4.44
CA ARG A 64 -4.98 23.26 3.58
C ARG A 64 -3.89 22.27 3.24
N SER A 65 -2.70 22.73 2.91
CA SER A 65 -1.55 21.86 2.60
C SER A 65 -1.13 21.02 3.81
N ILE A 66 -1.07 21.64 5.01
CA ILE A 66 -0.75 20.92 6.26
C ILE A 66 -1.84 19.90 6.58
N SER A 67 -3.13 20.27 6.46
CA SER A 67 -4.23 19.35 6.71
C SER A 67 -4.24 18.17 5.73
N ALA A 68 -3.95 18.42 4.46
CA ALA A 68 -3.83 17.35 3.45
C ALA A 68 -2.63 16.45 3.74
N ALA A 69 -1.48 17.02 4.13
CA ALA A 69 -0.30 16.23 4.50
C ALA A 69 -0.58 15.31 5.70
N LEU A 70 -1.25 15.83 6.76
CA LEU A 70 -1.65 15.04 7.92
C LEU A 70 -2.57 13.87 7.54
N LYS A 71 -3.50 14.08 6.62
CA LYS A 71 -4.35 13.01 6.12
C LYS A 71 -3.56 11.98 5.33
N MET A 72 -2.68 12.44 4.44
CA MET A 72 -1.86 11.55 3.61
C MET A 72 -0.96 10.64 4.46
N ILE A 73 -0.29 11.16 5.49
CA ILE A 73 0.60 10.33 6.32
C ILE A 73 -0.16 9.23 7.05
N SER A 74 -1.38 9.51 7.50
CA SER A 74 -2.22 8.50 8.13
C SER A 74 -2.68 7.41 7.16
N ASP A 75 -3.00 7.78 5.91
CA ASP A 75 -3.31 6.80 4.87
C ASP A 75 -2.06 5.99 4.44
N MET A 76 -0.87 6.61 4.46
CA MET A 76 0.40 5.94 4.16
C MET A 76 0.85 4.99 5.28
N GLU A 77 0.62 5.33 6.54
CA GLU A 77 0.84 4.42 7.69
C GLU A 77 -0.05 3.18 7.53
N ARG A 78 -1.33 3.34 7.20
CA ARG A 78 -2.23 2.21 6.94
C ARG A 78 -1.73 1.29 5.81
N ILE A 79 -1.05 1.81 4.81
CA ILE A 79 -0.40 0.99 3.77
C ILE A 79 0.70 0.13 4.38
N GLY A 80 1.50 0.69 5.29
CA GLY A 80 2.52 -0.05 6.04
C GLY A 80 1.94 -1.18 6.88
N ASP A 81 0.91 -0.89 7.66
CA ASP A 81 0.18 -1.85 8.48
C ASP A 81 -0.38 -3.00 7.65
N GLN A 82 -1.08 -2.67 6.56
CA GLN A 82 -1.65 -3.69 5.67
C GLN A 82 -0.58 -4.56 5.00
N ALA A 83 0.58 -4.00 4.67
CA ALA A 83 1.69 -4.78 4.14
C ALA A 83 2.24 -5.77 5.17
N ALA A 84 2.29 -5.37 6.46
CA ALA A 84 2.68 -6.25 7.57
C ALA A 84 1.64 -7.35 7.80
N ASP A 85 0.34 -7.01 7.78
CA ASP A 85 -0.76 -7.99 7.87
C ASP A 85 -0.69 -9.04 6.75
N ILE A 86 -0.44 -8.59 5.52
CA ILE A 86 -0.26 -9.48 4.36
C ILE A 86 0.96 -10.40 4.55
N ALA A 87 2.04 -9.88 5.12
CA ALA A 87 3.23 -10.68 5.42
C ALA A 87 2.93 -11.78 6.43
N ASP A 88 2.22 -11.46 7.51
CA ASP A 88 1.79 -12.42 8.52
C ASP A 88 0.87 -13.50 7.92
N LEU A 89 -0.14 -13.10 7.16
CA LEU A 89 -1.04 -14.01 6.46
C LEU A 89 -0.27 -14.93 5.48
N SER A 90 0.76 -14.41 4.80
CA SER A 90 1.53 -15.17 3.83
C SER A 90 2.30 -16.34 4.43
N GLU A 91 2.59 -16.32 5.73
CA GLU A 91 3.22 -17.44 6.45
C GLU A 91 2.28 -18.66 6.54
N HIS A 92 0.97 -18.44 6.52
CA HIS A 92 -0.04 -19.46 6.67
C HIS A 92 -0.50 -20.08 5.33
N ILE A 93 -0.02 -19.55 4.20
CA ILE A 93 -0.33 -20.09 2.87
C ILE A 93 0.57 -21.28 2.58
N GLU A 94 -0.02 -22.51 2.60
CA GLU A 94 0.73 -23.77 2.37
C GLU A 94 1.10 -23.98 0.90
N ASP A 95 0.20 -23.68 -0.04
CA ASP A 95 0.43 -23.87 -1.49
C ASP A 95 0.56 -22.53 -2.23
N LYS A 96 1.75 -21.96 -2.15
CA LYS A 96 2.08 -20.67 -2.77
C LYS A 96 2.16 -20.70 -4.30
N ALA A 97 2.30 -21.90 -4.89
CA ALA A 97 2.30 -22.04 -6.35
C ALA A 97 0.90 -21.83 -6.94
N VAL A 98 -0.14 -22.24 -6.23
CA VAL A 98 -1.53 -22.04 -6.67
C VAL A 98 -1.90 -20.55 -6.67
N THR A 99 -1.44 -19.80 -5.67
CA THR A 99 -1.68 -18.34 -5.61
C THR A 99 -0.96 -17.59 -6.73
N GLY A 100 0.26 -17.97 -7.08
CA GLY A 100 1.04 -17.30 -8.12
C GLY A 100 0.48 -17.43 -9.53
N ASP A 101 -0.04 -18.62 -9.87
CA ASP A 101 -0.56 -18.92 -11.22
C ASP A 101 -2.00 -18.44 -11.46
N ILE A 102 -2.80 -18.36 -10.39
CA ILE A 102 -4.22 -18.03 -10.49
C ILE A 102 -4.47 -16.52 -10.39
N ILE A 103 -3.61 -15.83 -9.67
CA ILE A 103 -3.87 -14.45 -9.23
C ILE A 103 -2.78 -13.51 -9.72
N ASN A 104 -3.15 -12.54 -10.54
CA ASN A 104 -2.22 -11.53 -11.01
C ASN A 104 -1.95 -10.45 -9.94
N ILE A 105 -1.60 -10.91 -8.71
CA ILE A 105 -1.27 -10.03 -7.57
C ILE A 105 -0.12 -9.08 -7.93
N ARG A 106 0.86 -9.57 -8.69
CA ARG A 106 2.01 -8.74 -9.11
C ARG A 106 1.55 -7.51 -9.89
N LYS A 107 0.65 -7.70 -10.87
CA LYS A 107 0.13 -6.59 -11.67
C LYS A 107 -0.66 -5.59 -10.82
N MET A 108 -1.52 -6.08 -9.94
CA MET A 108 -2.27 -5.22 -9.01
C MET A 108 -1.33 -4.44 -8.10
N ALA A 109 -0.30 -5.07 -7.55
CA ALA A 109 0.72 -4.40 -6.72
C ALA A 109 1.49 -3.33 -7.50
N GLU A 110 1.89 -3.59 -8.76
CA GLU A 110 2.55 -2.60 -9.63
C GLU A 110 1.65 -1.39 -9.90
N ASP A 111 0.36 -1.61 -10.15
CA ASP A 111 -0.60 -0.53 -10.36
C ASP A 111 -0.84 0.26 -9.08
N THR A 112 -0.92 -0.40 -7.92
CA THR A 112 -1.04 0.25 -6.61
C THR A 112 0.20 1.09 -6.28
N VAL A 113 1.41 0.57 -6.50
CA VAL A 113 2.67 1.32 -6.32
C VAL A 113 2.66 2.56 -7.18
N ARG A 114 2.27 2.45 -8.46
CA ARG A 114 2.17 3.61 -9.36
C ARG A 114 1.20 4.65 -8.83
N MET A 115 0.02 4.25 -8.34
CA MET A 115 -0.98 5.17 -7.77
C MET A 115 -0.43 5.90 -6.54
N VAL A 116 0.27 5.22 -5.64
CA VAL A 116 0.91 5.85 -4.47
C VAL A 116 1.94 6.88 -4.91
N THR A 117 2.84 6.52 -5.84
CA THR A 117 3.87 7.42 -6.39
C THR A 117 3.24 8.66 -7.02
N GLU A 118 2.27 8.46 -7.92
CA GLU A 118 1.60 9.54 -8.64
C GLU A 118 0.78 10.45 -7.72
N SER A 119 0.17 9.89 -6.65
CA SER A 119 -0.56 10.67 -5.63
C SER A 119 0.36 11.64 -4.88
N ILE A 120 1.52 11.16 -4.46
CA ILE A 120 2.52 11.96 -3.76
C ILE A 120 3.08 13.04 -4.69
N ASP A 121 3.41 12.67 -5.91
CA ASP A 121 3.90 13.58 -6.95
C ASP A 121 2.89 14.68 -7.24
N ALA A 122 1.62 14.31 -7.41
CA ALA A 122 0.54 15.26 -7.65
C ALA A 122 0.39 16.27 -6.51
N PHE A 123 0.47 15.81 -5.27
CA PHE A 123 0.42 16.67 -4.09
C PHE A 123 1.64 17.62 -4.02
N VAL A 124 2.84 17.09 -4.17
CA VAL A 124 4.09 17.87 -4.07
C VAL A 124 4.21 18.92 -5.17
N LYS A 125 3.74 18.59 -6.38
CA LYS A 125 3.78 19.49 -7.54
C LYS A 125 2.55 20.39 -7.66
N GLY A 126 1.48 20.13 -6.90
CA GLY A 126 0.19 20.80 -7.04
C GLY A 126 -0.50 20.50 -8.38
N ASP A 127 -0.25 19.29 -8.94
CA ASP A 127 -0.74 18.88 -10.25
C ASP A 127 -2.14 18.27 -10.16
N LEU A 128 -3.15 19.10 -10.48
CA LEU A 128 -4.56 18.69 -10.42
C LEU A 128 -4.94 17.70 -11.55
N GLU A 129 -4.23 17.72 -12.68
CA GLU A 129 -4.50 16.76 -13.77
C GLU A 129 -4.01 15.38 -13.37
N LEU A 130 -2.83 15.30 -12.77
CA LEU A 130 -2.31 14.06 -12.22
C LEU A 130 -3.19 13.53 -11.07
N CYS A 131 -3.70 14.41 -10.19
CA CYS A 131 -4.67 14.01 -9.16
C CYS A 131 -5.91 13.32 -9.78
N ARG A 132 -6.50 13.90 -10.83
CA ARG A 132 -7.68 13.31 -11.50
C ARG A 132 -7.33 11.98 -12.14
N LYS A 133 -6.18 11.90 -12.83
CA LYS A 133 -5.70 10.64 -13.40
C LYS A 133 -5.60 9.53 -12.36
N VAL A 134 -5.05 9.81 -11.18
CA VAL A 134 -4.93 8.82 -10.11
C VAL A 134 -6.30 8.36 -9.61
N ILE A 135 -7.26 9.28 -9.48
CA ILE A 135 -8.65 8.94 -9.11
C ILE A 135 -9.28 8.02 -10.16
N ASP A 136 -9.07 8.28 -11.45
CA ASP A 136 -9.58 7.45 -12.54
C ASP A 136 -8.84 6.09 -12.63
N ASP A 137 -7.59 6.02 -12.18
CA ASP A 137 -6.79 4.78 -12.15
C ASP A 137 -7.20 3.83 -11.01
N ASP A 138 -7.89 4.34 -9.98
CA ASP A 138 -8.42 3.55 -8.85
C ASP A 138 -9.37 2.44 -9.35
N ASP A 139 -10.26 2.75 -10.29
CA ASP A 139 -11.16 1.80 -10.92
C ASP A 139 -10.43 0.56 -11.49
N LYS A 140 -9.19 0.73 -11.98
CA LYS A 140 -8.39 -0.39 -12.53
C LYS A 140 -7.90 -1.33 -11.45
N VAL A 141 -7.58 -0.81 -10.28
CA VAL A 141 -7.16 -1.63 -9.12
C VAL A 141 -8.37 -2.35 -8.55
N ASP A 142 -9.52 -1.68 -8.48
CA ASP A 142 -10.78 -2.27 -8.06
C ASP A 142 -11.23 -3.40 -9.01
N ASP A 143 -11.13 -3.21 -10.30
CA ASP A 143 -11.41 -4.24 -11.31
C ASP A 143 -10.45 -5.44 -11.14
N ALA A 144 -9.16 -5.20 -10.95
CA ALA A 144 -8.18 -6.25 -10.72
C ALA A 144 -8.47 -7.03 -9.43
N PHE A 145 -8.90 -6.36 -8.37
CA PHE A 145 -9.33 -6.99 -7.11
C PHE A 145 -10.55 -7.89 -7.33
N ASN A 146 -11.57 -7.40 -8.05
CA ASN A 146 -12.78 -8.16 -8.35
C ASN A 146 -12.46 -9.40 -9.21
N ASP A 147 -11.61 -9.28 -10.22
CA ASP A 147 -11.13 -10.40 -11.04
C ASP A 147 -10.43 -11.47 -10.21
N ILE A 148 -9.59 -11.06 -9.27
CA ILE A 148 -8.90 -11.97 -8.33
C ILE A 148 -9.91 -12.71 -7.47
N LYS A 149 -10.87 -11.99 -6.90
CA LYS A 149 -11.92 -12.54 -6.04
C LYS A 149 -12.78 -13.57 -6.78
N GLU A 150 -13.16 -13.30 -8.04
CA GLU A 150 -13.93 -14.24 -8.87
C GLU A 150 -13.14 -15.52 -9.15
N LYS A 151 -11.86 -15.39 -9.53
CA LYS A 151 -10.98 -16.54 -9.76
C LYS A 151 -10.79 -17.41 -8.52
N LEU A 152 -10.61 -16.77 -7.35
CA LEU A 152 -10.53 -17.50 -6.09
C LEU A 152 -11.83 -18.27 -5.80
N ALA A 153 -12.99 -17.63 -6.00
CA ALA A 153 -14.28 -18.28 -5.81
C ALA A 153 -14.47 -19.49 -6.74
N GLU A 154 -14.01 -19.40 -8.00
CA GLU A 154 -14.04 -20.52 -8.95
C GLU A 154 -13.15 -21.69 -8.49
N VAL A 155 -11.96 -21.41 -7.97
CA VAL A 155 -11.04 -22.44 -7.46
C VAL A 155 -11.64 -23.17 -6.26
N LEU A 156 -12.22 -22.44 -5.32
CA LEU A 156 -12.89 -23.00 -4.15
C LEU A 156 -14.09 -23.87 -4.52
N ASN A 157 -14.91 -23.42 -5.49
CA ASN A 157 -16.10 -24.16 -5.96
C ASN A 157 -15.74 -25.44 -6.73
N ASN A 158 -14.59 -25.48 -7.41
CA ASN A 158 -14.14 -26.65 -8.18
C ASN A 158 -13.46 -27.73 -7.35
N GLY A 159 -13.46 -27.62 -6.02
CA GLY A 159 -12.98 -28.67 -5.10
C GLY A 159 -11.47 -28.92 -5.17
N LYS A 160 -10.69 -27.95 -5.63
CA LYS A 160 -9.23 -27.93 -5.50
C LYS A 160 -8.81 -27.16 -4.26
N PRO A 161 -7.63 -27.42 -3.72
CA PRO A 161 -7.40 -27.81 -2.35
C PRO A 161 -7.62 -26.67 -1.35
N ASP A 162 -7.87 -27.14 -0.13
CA ASP A 162 -7.82 -26.39 1.14
C ASP A 162 -8.39 -24.96 1.16
N ALA A 163 -9.59 -24.83 1.72
CA ALA A 163 -10.31 -23.58 1.94
C ALA A 163 -9.54 -22.55 2.81
N SER A 164 -8.37 -22.92 3.32
CA SER A 164 -7.46 -22.03 4.06
C SER A 164 -6.75 -20.98 3.19
N ILE A 165 -6.77 -21.16 1.86
CA ILE A 165 -6.09 -20.25 0.91
C ILE A 165 -6.95 -19.03 0.55
N GLY A 166 -8.25 -19.11 0.73
CA GLY A 166 -9.21 -18.12 0.18
C GLY A 166 -9.88 -17.19 1.20
N LEU A 167 -9.56 -17.30 2.48
CA LEU A 167 -10.11 -16.47 3.55
C LEU A 167 -9.02 -15.63 4.19
#